data_f93375b866209f5502abdbcd2a21ec21
#
_entry.id   f93375b866209f5502abdbcd2a21ec21
#
_cell.length_a   1.000
_cell.length_b   1.000
_cell.length_c   1.000
_cell.angle_alpha   90.00
_cell.angle_beta   90.00
_cell.angle_gamma   90.00
#
_symmetry.space_group_name_H-M   'P 1'
#
loop_
_entity.id
_entity.type
_entity.pdbx_description
1 polymer ?
#
loop_
_entity_poly.entity_id
_entity_poly.type
_entity_poly.pdbx_seq_one_letter_code
_entity_poly.pdbx_strand_id
1 'polypeptide(L)'
;MLENYEMQLFTVGVNHTTAPISIRENVAFQNETLAQALRDLTAHGVREAAILSTCNRTELYCNTAHPEQALAWLAQYHKLDHTNIQPYVYTLPADEAVKHAFRVASGLDSMVLGEPQILGQMKQAVKIAETAGDRKSTRLNSSHVKRSR
;
A
#
# COMPACT_ATOMS: atom_id res chain seq x y z
N MET A 1 -24.94 8.90 10.74
CA MET A 1 -25.35 7.83 9.97
C MET A 1 -24.24 7.19 9.20
N LEU A 2 -24.33 5.98 9.01
CA LEU A 2 -23.29 5.34 8.32
C LEU A 2 -23.54 5.32 6.88
N GLU A 3 -22.55 5.67 6.13
CA GLU A 3 -22.67 5.53 4.74
C GLU A 3 -22.23 4.17 4.34
N ASN A 4 -22.78 3.69 3.29
CA ASN A 4 -22.35 2.45 2.73
C ASN A 4 -21.36 2.77 1.66
N TYR A 5 -20.12 2.93 2.07
CA TYR A 5 -19.07 3.20 1.12
C TYR A 5 -18.77 1.95 0.34
N GLU A 6 -18.64 2.10 -0.95
CA GLU A 6 -18.27 0.96 -1.77
C GLU A 6 -16.78 0.72 -1.69
N MET A 7 -16.41 -0.52 -1.90
CA MET A 7 -15.00 -0.86 -1.99
C MET A 7 -14.41 -0.16 -3.20
N GLN A 8 -13.30 0.49 -3.00
CA GLN A 8 -12.58 1.11 -4.10
C GLN A 8 -11.12 1.19 -3.77
N LEU A 9 -10.31 1.47 -4.79
CA LEU A 9 -8.88 1.55 -4.60
C LEU A 9 -8.51 2.85 -3.91
N PHE A 10 -7.64 2.73 -2.92
CA PHE A 10 -7.04 3.89 -2.26
C PHE A 10 -5.54 3.69 -2.20
N THR A 11 -4.80 4.79 -2.29
CA THR A 11 -3.39 4.79 -1.91
C THR A 11 -3.27 5.56 -0.60
N VAL A 12 -2.68 4.92 0.40
CA VAL A 12 -2.46 5.54 1.72
C VAL A 12 -0.97 5.45 2.01
N GLY A 13 -0.33 6.57 2.25
CA GLY A 13 1.11 6.48 2.47
C GLY A 13 1.80 7.79 2.77
N VAL A 14 3.13 7.70 2.83
CA VAL A 14 4.02 8.83 3.01
C VAL A 14 5.11 8.76 1.95
N ASN A 15 5.68 9.91 1.59
CA ASN A 15 6.81 9.91 0.68
C ASN A 15 7.76 11.04 1.04
N HIS A 16 8.81 11.20 0.22
CA HIS A 16 9.86 12.18 0.50
C HIS A 16 9.35 13.62 0.51
N THR A 17 8.21 13.89 -0.12
CA THR A 17 7.63 15.21 -0.13
C THR A 17 6.80 15.47 1.12
N THR A 18 6.13 14.46 1.62
CA THR A 18 5.18 14.64 2.72
C THR A 18 5.79 14.39 4.10
N ALA A 19 6.91 13.67 4.18
CA ALA A 19 7.44 13.24 5.47
C ALA A 19 8.96 13.29 5.51
N PRO A 20 9.52 13.72 6.65
CA PRO A 20 10.97 13.65 6.81
C PRO A 20 11.45 12.21 6.91
N ILE A 21 12.74 12.03 6.76
CA ILE A 21 13.30 10.68 6.74
C ILE A 21 13.02 9.91 8.02
N SER A 22 12.99 10.59 9.15
CA SER A 22 12.73 9.89 10.42
C SER A 22 11.35 9.26 10.43
N ILE A 23 10.36 9.92 9.86
CA ILE A 23 9.02 9.37 9.78
C ILE A 23 8.99 8.23 8.77
N ARG A 24 9.63 8.42 7.62
CA ARG A 24 9.64 7.37 6.60
C ARG A 24 10.28 6.08 7.12
N GLU A 25 11.36 6.22 7.90
CA GLU A 25 12.02 5.05 8.45
C GLU A 25 11.13 4.33 9.47
N ASN A 26 10.33 5.09 10.21
CA ASN A 26 9.48 4.48 11.23
C ASN A 26 8.35 3.66 10.65
N VAL A 27 7.95 3.93 9.41
CA VAL A 27 6.85 3.19 8.78
C VAL A 27 7.31 2.27 7.67
N ALA A 28 8.61 2.08 7.51
CA ALA A 28 9.15 1.22 6.45
C ALA A 28 8.91 -0.26 6.77
N PHE A 29 8.84 -1.06 5.72
CA PHE A 29 8.67 -2.51 5.84
C PHE A 29 9.88 -3.22 5.28
N GLN A 30 10.21 -4.36 5.89
CA GLN A 30 11.26 -5.21 5.39
C GLN A 30 10.66 -6.23 4.43
N ASN A 31 11.39 -6.56 3.38
CA ASN A 31 10.88 -7.52 2.40
C ASN A 31 10.53 -8.86 3.04
N GLU A 32 11.29 -9.27 4.04
CA GLU A 32 11.10 -10.57 4.66
C GLU A 32 9.76 -10.70 5.37
N THR A 33 9.19 -9.59 5.81
CA THR A 33 7.94 -9.63 6.56
C THR A 33 6.76 -9.09 5.78
N LEU A 34 6.94 -8.70 4.52
CA LEU A 34 5.87 -8.08 3.77
C LEU A 34 4.65 -8.98 3.58
N ALA A 35 4.87 -10.25 3.28
CA ALA A 35 3.73 -11.14 3.05
C ALA A 35 2.89 -11.28 4.31
N GLN A 36 3.54 -11.39 5.46
CA GLN A 36 2.80 -11.49 6.70
C GLN A 36 2.09 -10.18 7.02
N ALA A 37 2.74 -9.05 6.78
CA ALA A 37 2.10 -7.75 7.00
C ALA A 37 0.86 -7.60 6.13
N LEU A 38 0.93 -8.06 4.89
CA LEU A 38 -0.21 -8.00 3.99
C LEU A 38 -1.37 -8.84 4.49
N ARG A 39 -1.08 -10.04 4.98
CA ARG A 39 -2.15 -10.88 5.54
C ARG A 39 -2.79 -10.20 6.73
N ASP A 40 -1.98 -9.55 7.56
CA ASP A 40 -2.51 -8.85 8.72
C ASP A 40 -3.38 -7.66 8.30
N LEU A 41 -2.92 -6.91 7.31
CA LEU A 41 -3.68 -5.76 6.81
C LEU A 41 -5.03 -6.20 6.25
N THR A 42 -5.04 -7.27 5.46
CA THR A 42 -6.30 -7.70 4.86
C THR A 42 -7.24 -8.30 5.88
N ALA A 43 -6.73 -8.71 7.04
CA ALA A 43 -7.59 -9.16 8.12
C ALA A 43 -8.26 -7.99 8.84
N HIS A 44 -7.85 -6.74 8.56
CA HIS A 44 -8.37 -5.57 9.22
C HIS A 44 -9.26 -4.72 8.32
N GLY A 45 -10.02 -5.34 7.44
CA GLY A 45 -11.02 -4.62 6.67
C GLY A 45 -10.57 -4.15 5.31
N VAL A 46 -9.41 -4.59 4.86
CA VAL A 46 -8.91 -4.25 3.53
C VAL A 46 -8.99 -5.50 2.68
N ARG A 47 -9.72 -5.44 1.57
CA ARG A 47 -10.00 -6.64 0.82
C ARG A 47 -8.80 -7.18 0.07
N GLU A 48 -8.11 -6.29 -0.60
CA GLU A 48 -6.89 -6.63 -1.33
C GLU A 48 -5.91 -5.51 -1.10
N ALA A 49 -4.65 -5.84 -1.03
CA ALA A 49 -3.66 -4.82 -0.74
C ALA A 49 -2.30 -5.16 -1.32
N ALA A 50 -1.54 -4.13 -1.61
CA ALA A 50 -0.12 -4.25 -1.91
C ALA A 50 0.60 -3.19 -1.10
N ILE A 51 1.84 -3.47 -0.72
CA ILE A 51 2.67 -2.54 0.02
C ILE A 51 3.93 -2.26 -0.79
N LEU A 52 4.20 -0.99 -1.04
CA LEU A 52 5.44 -0.57 -1.67
C LEU A 52 6.23 0.20 -0.62
N SER A 53 7.40 -0.29 -0.25
CA SER A 53 8.23 0.35 0.76
C SER A 53 9.65 0.48 0.25
N THR A 54 10.10 1.71 0.13
CA THR A 54 11.46 2.03 -0.31
C THR A 54 12.03 3.05 0.65
N CYS A 55 13.25 3.51 0.41
CA CYS A 55 13.81 4.56 1.26
C CYS A 55 13.08 5.89 1.10
N ASN A 56 12.36 6.06 0.00
CA ASN A 56 11.69 7.33 -0.28
C ASN A 56 10.20 7.33 0.01
N ARG A 57 9.59 6.16 0.19
CA ARG A 57 8.15 6.11 0.40
C ARG A 57 7.72 4.79 1.01
N THR A 58 6.60 4.82 1.69
CA THR A 58 5.84 3.63 2.05
C THR A 58 4.41 3.89 1.66
N GLU A 59 3.88 3.06 0.78
CA GLU A 59 2.52 3.24 0.28
C GLU A 59 1.75 1.93 0.36
N LEU A 60 0.51 2.03 0.82
CA LEU A 60 -0.41 0.92 0.85
C LEU A 60 -1.42 1.16 -0.27
N TYR A 61 -1.55 0.19 -1.16
CA TYR A 61 -2.57 0.25 -2.22
C TYR A 61 -3.65 -0.72 -1.80
N CYS A 62 -4.82 -0.19 -1.49
CA CYS A 62 -5.85 -0.97 -0.79
C CYS A 62 -7.18 -0.92 -1.50
N ASN A 63 -7.85 -2.06 -1.56
CA ASN A 63 -9.23 -2.10 -1.98
C ASN A 63 -10.06 -2.15 -0.70
N THR A 64 -10.69 -1.04 -0.35
CA THR A 64 -11.38 -0.94 0.93
C THR A 64 -12.49 0.10 0.84
N ALA A 65 -13.47 -0.01 1.72
CA ALA A 65 -14.49 1.01 1.87
C ALA A 65 -14.10 2.03 2.95
N HIS A 66 -13.03 1.75 3.70
CA HIS A 66 -12.66 2.58 4.84
C HIS A 66 -11.15 2.81 4.87
N PRO A 67 -10.64 3.76 4.08
CA PRO A 67 -9.19 3.98 4.02
C PRO A 67 -8.57 4.42 5.34
N GLU A 68 -9.38 5.02 6.22
CA GLU A 68 -8.86 5.40 7.52
C GLU A 68 -8.44 4.19 8.34
N GLN A 69 -9.00 3.02 8.06
CA GLN A 69 -8.58 1.81 8.75
C GLN A 69 -7.19 1.38 8.31
N ALA A 70 -6.82 1.66 7.06
CA ALA A 70 -5.48 1.36 6.60
C ALA A 70 -4.45 2.23 7.29
N LEU A 71 -4.76 3.52 7.50
CA LEU A 71 -3.87 4.40 8.23
C LEU A 71 -3.73 3.95 9.68
N ALA A 72 -4.84 3.61 10.32
CA ALA A 72 -4.80 3.14 11.69
C ALA A 72 -3.98 1.86 11.80
N TRP A 73 -4.13 0.97 10.82
CA TRP A 73 -3.36 -0.26 10.78
C TRP A 73 -1.86 0.03 10.65
N LEU A 74 -1.51 0.97 9.77
CA LEU A 74 -0.09 1.29 9.56
C LEU A 74 0.55 1.76 10.86
N ALA A 75 -0.14 2.63 11.58
CA ALA A 75 0.37 3.11 12.86
C ALA A 75 0.49 1.97 13.86
N GLN A 76 -0.55 1.16 13.98
CA GLN A 76 -0.57 0.10 14.97
C GLN A 76 0.46 -0.98 14.66
N TYR A 77 0.62 -1.32 13.39
CA TYR A 77 1.59 -2.33 13.00
C TYR A 77 3.00 -1.93 13.41
N HIS A 78 3.32 -0.66 13.28
CA HIS A 78 4.64 -0.15 13.64
C HIS A 78 4.71 0.35 15.07
N LYS A 79 3.63 0.15 15.84
CA LYS A 79 3.56 0.53 17.26
C LYS A 79 3.78 2.02 17.46
N LEU A 80 3.17 2.80 16.58
CA LEU A 80 3.25 4.24 16.63
C LEU A 80 1.91 4.83 17.02
N ASP A 81 1.94 6.01 17.64
CA ASP A 81 0.72 6.75 17.89
C ASP A 81 0.22 7.28 16.57
N HIS A 82 -1.06 7.04 16.29
CA HIS A 82 -1.69 7.49 15.07
C HIS A 82 -1.46 8.97 14.80
N THR A 83 -1.52 9.81 15.85
CA THR A 83 -1.37 11.23 15.67
C THR A 83 0.03 11.65 15.28
N ASN A 84 1.01 10.78 15.50
CA ASN A 84 2.39 11.11 15.15
C ASN A 84 2.66 10.98 13.66
N ILE A 85 1.87 10.19 12.95
CA ILE A 85 2.10 10.02 11.52
C ILE A 85 1.02 10.66 10.66
N GLN A 86 -0.16 10.88 11.22
CA GLN A 86 -1.28 11.39 10.45
C GLN A 86 -0.97 12.65 9.64
N PRO A 87 -0.25 13.64 10.17
CA PRO A 87 -0.01 14.86 9.41
C PRO A 87 0.82 14.63 8.14
N TYR A 88 1.51 13.51 8.05
CA TYR A 88 2.40 13.24 6.93
C TYR A 88 1.79 12.31 5.89
N VAL A 89 0.62 11.76 6.18
CA VAL A 89 0.02 10.73 5.35
C VAL A 89 -0.95 11.34 4.35
N TYR A 90 -0.88 10.87 3.11
CA TYR A 90 -1.86 11.22 2.11
C TYR A 90 -2.74 10.02 1.82
N THR A 91 -3.97 10.31 1.40
CA THR A 91 -4.93 9.30 1.00
C THR A 91 -5.49 9.70 -0.35
N LEU A 92 -5.31 8.87 -1.35
CA LEU A 92 -5.74 9.16 -2.71
C LEU A 92 -6.77 8.12 -3.14
N PRO A 93 -7.98 8.55 -3.50
CA PRO A 93 -9.00 7.58 -3.86
C PRO A 93 -9.04 7.29 -5.35
N ALA A 94 -9.54 6.14 -5.69
CA ALA A 94 -9.97 5.74 -7.03
C ALA A 94 -9.03 6.24 -8.13
N ASP A 95 -9.51 7.15 -8.98
CA ASP A 95 -8.74 7.60 -10.13
C ASP A 95 -7.43 8.24 -9.73
N GLU A 96 -7.41 8.96 -8.63
CA GLU A 96 -6.18 9.59 -8.19
C GLU A 96 -5.16 8.55 -7.73
N ALA A 97 -5.64 7.46 -7.12
CA ALA A 97 -4.75 6.38 -6.73
C ALA A 97 -4.12 5.73 -7.95
N VAL A 98 -4.90 5.53 -9.02
CA VAL A 98 -4.40 4.93 -10.23
C VAL A 98 -3.36 5.84 -10.89
N LYS A 99 -3.68 7.13 -11.00
CA LYS A 99 -2.73 8.07 -11.58
C LYS A 99 -1.45 8.12 -10.79
N HIS A 100 -1.56 8.11 -9.48
CA HIS A 100 -0.39 8.14 -8.61
C HIS A 100 0.46 6.88 -8.80
N ALA A 101 -0.17 5.72 -8.91
CA ALA A 101 0.56 4.48 -9.12
C ALA A 101 1.35 4.53 -10.42
N PHE A 102 0.76 5.07 -11.49
CA PHE A 102 1.47 5.21 -12.74
C PHE A 102 2.65 6.17 -12.62
N ARG A 103 2.46 7.29 -11.92
CA ARG A 103 3.54 8.25 -11.74
C ARG A 103 4.69 7.62 -10.96
N VAL A 104 4.37 6.87 -9.92
CA VAL A 104 5.39 6.22 -9.11
C VAL A 104 6.12 5.18 -9.95
N ALA A 105 5.38 4.34 -10.67
CA ALA A 105 5.99 3.27 -11.46
C ALA A 105 6.89 3.82 -12.57
N SER A 106 6.55 4.99 -13.10
CA SER A 106 7.34 5.58 -14.17
C SER A 106 8.50 6.44 -13.67
N GLY A 107 8.62 6.58 -12.36
CA GLY A 107 9.70 7.38 -11.78
C GLY A 107 9.43 8.86 -11.71
N LEU A 108 8.24 9.30 -12.15
CA LEU A 108 7.95 10.73 -12.19
C LEU A 108 7.75 11.33 -10.80
N ASP A 109 7.42 10.50 -9.82
CA ASP A 109 7.17 10.97 -8.46
C ASP A 109 8.36 10.70 -7.55
N SER A 110 9.53 10.43 -8.12
CA SER A 110 10.70 10.08 -7.32
C SER A 110 11.48 11.32 -6.91
N MET A 111 12.24 11.20 -5.83
CA MET A 111 13.12 12.26 -5.38
C MET A 111 14.13 12.57 -6.47
N VAL A 112 14.59 11.55 -7.18
CA VAL A 112 15.45 11.72 -8.34
C VAL A 112 14.66 11.25 -9.54
N LEU A 113 14.43 12.14 -10.47
CA LEU A 113 13.62 11.83 -11.62
C LEU A 113 14.16 10.60 -12.34
N GLY A 114 13.28 9.68 -12.64
CA GLY A 114 13.68 8.47 -13.34
C GLY A 114 14.39 7.46 -12.47
N GLU A 115 14.09 7.44 -11.19
CA GLU A 115 14.70 6.48 -10.27
C GLU A 115 14.59 5.09 -10.87
N PRO A 116 15.71 4.44 -11.19
CA PRO A 116 15.65 3.23 -12.03
C PRO A 116 15.08 2.00 -11.36
N GLN A 117 15.05 1.98 -10.06
CA GLN A 117 14.63 0.76 -9.37
C GLN A 117 13.16 0.73 -9.00
N ILE A 118 12.47 1.84 -9.16
CA ILE A 118 11.12 1.94 -8.63
C ILE A 118 10.15 0.98 -9.32
N LEU A 119 10.28 0.81 -10.63
CA LEU A 119 9.40 -0.08 -11.35
C LEU A 119 9.59 -1.52 -10.88
N GLY A 120 10.85 -1.92 -10.68
CA GLY A 120 11.13 -3.25 -10.16
C GLY A 120 10.54 -3.47 -8.78
N GLN A 121 10.62 -2.44 -7.93
CA GLN A 121 10.04 -2.54 -6.60
C GLN A 121 8.53 -2.60 -6.64
N MET A 122 7.90 -1.89 -7.57
CA MET A 122 6.46 -1.98 -7.76
C MET A 122 6.06 -3.39 -8.18
N LYS A 123 6.80 -3.97 -9.12
CA LYS A 123 6.51 -5.32 -9.56
C LYS A 123 6.65 -6.31 -8.42
N GLN A 124 7.66 -6.12 -7.60
CA GLN A 124 7.89 -6.98 -6.45
C GLN A 124 6.72 -6.88 -5.47
N ALA A 125 6.24 -5.67 -5.21
CA ALA A 125 5.13 -5.46 -4.29
C ALA A 125 3.87 -6.16 -4.79
N VAL A 126 3.60 -6.05 -6.09
CA VAL A 126 2.44 -6.71 -6.67
C VAL A 126 2.57 -8.22 -6.55
N LYS A 127 3.76 -8.75 -6.82
CA LYS A 127 3.96 -10.18 -6.75
C LYS A 127 3.77 -10.70 -5.33
N ILE A 128 4.29 -9.98 -4.34
CA ILE A 128 4.12 -10.37 -2.95
C ILE A 128 2.64 -10.33 -2.58
N ALA A 129 1.93 -9.32 -3.05
CA ALA A 129 0.50 -9.20 -2.76
C ALA A 129 -0.28 -10.35 -3.37
N GLU A 130 0.06 -10.75 -4.60
CA GLU A 130 -0.61 -11.86 -5.24
C GLU A 130 -0.39 -13.16 -4.46
N THR A 131 0.82 -13.39 -4.04
CA THR A 131 1.13 -14.59 -3.29
C THR A 131 0.38 -14.63 -1.96
N ALA A 132 0.33 -13.51 -1.27
CA ALA A 132 -0.40 -13.44 0.00
C ALA A 132 -1.91 -13.65 -0.23
N GLY A 133 -2.43 -13.07 -1.30
CA GLY A 133 -3.84 -13.23 -1.62
C GLY A 133 -4.20 -14.65 -1.97
N ASP A 134 -3.33 -15.32 -2.72
CA ASP A 134 -3.58 -16.70 -3.09
C ASP A 134 -3.66 -17.59 -1.87
N ARG A 135 -2.81 -17.36 -0.89
CA ARG A 135 -2.87 -18.15 0.31
C ARG A 135 -4.17 -17.96 1.05
N LYS A 136 -4.71 -16.74 0.99
CA LYS A 136 -5.92 -16.46 1.71
C LYS A 136 -7.15 -17.01 1.06
N SER A 137 -7.22 -17.00 -0.25
CA SER A 137 -8.43 -17.41 -0.92
C SER A 137 -8.14 -18.33 -2.04
N THR A 138 -7.61 -19.44 -1.70
CA THR A 138 -7.14 -20.40 -2.65
C THR A 138 -8.11 -20.77 -3.69
N ARG A 139 -9.28 -21.21 -3.30
CA ARG A 139 -10.17 -21.72 -4.29
C ARG A 139 -10.76 -20.68 -5.16
N LEU A 140 -11.10 -19.58 -4.62
CA LEU A 140 -11.76 -18.58 -5.38
C LEU A 140 -10.94 -18.03 -6.48
N ASN A 141 -9.67 -17.96 -6.27
CA ASN A 141 -8.83 -17.29 -7.20
C ASN A 141 -8.28 -18.13 -8.29
N SER A 142 -8.39 -19.40 -8.15
CA SER A 142 -7.73 -20.23 -9.13
C SER A 142 -8.21 -19.96 -10.53
N SER A 143 -9.50 -19.68 -10.70
CA SER A 143 -9.96 -19.46 -12.05
C SER A 143 -9.68 -18.06 -12.52
N HIS A 144 -9.68 -17.09 -11.63
CA HIS A 144 -9.47 -15.77 -12.06
C HIS A 144 -8.07 -15.47 -12.40
N VAL A 145 -7.23 -16.00 -11.67
CA VAL A 145 -5.88 -15.66 -11.82
C VAL A 145 -5.36 -15.92 -13.13
N LYS A 146 -5.99 -16.80 -13.77
CA LYS A 146 -5.51 -17.06 -14.98
C LYS A 146 -5.62 -16.02 -15.84
N ARG A 147 -6.27 -15.28 -15.58
CA ARG A 147 -6.35 -14.28 -16.33
C ARG A 147 -5.23 -13.63 -16.55
N SER A 148 -4.68 -13.87 -16.41
CA SER A 148 -3.88 -13.39 -16.59
C SER A 148 -3.04 -13.16 -17.07
N ARG A 149 -3.14 -13.17 -17.30
CA ARG A 149 -2.43 -12.87 -17.64
C ARG A 149 -1.96 -12.57 -17.93
#